data_8d8dec78c018839f18b069479a8cef58
#
_entry.id   8d8dec78c018839f18b069479a8cef58
#
_cell.length_a   1.000
_cell.length_b   1.000
_cell.length_c   1.000
_cell.angle_alpha   90.00
_cell.angle_beta   90.00
_cell.angle_gamma   90.00
#
_symmetry.space_group_name_H-M   'P 1'
#
loop_
_entity.id
_entity.type
_entity.pdbx_description
1 polymer ?
#
loop_
_entity_poly.entity_id
_entity_poly.type
_entity_poly.pdbx_seq_one_letter_code
_entity_poly.pdbx_strand_id
1 'polypeptide(L)'
;SCSFDAMKLLSFVPLIAPSSSADVYDSKTILSITSDDAFVDVRDVPKLLENASFASNPEVAAFLKTASIKTLKSSGLQVVSTSDDTVSSADLCSYLKNAASELPGLECECSPNFATKEQTTDDDLGVNDPQAWRQRAFERMNMKEVWRLSAPYATRTVGVAVMDSGLDFSDPEIAPYRGFFRKRSGGFIDGGWNFVNDSSNFTSVNQHGQRCARLIAARRNNNLDMVGMSSNVRLVSLRTHEDNGYGGWANLAEAMDMAVDIGVDIVSISLGDFMSRSNGERIFGKAFEAATDKGIIVVASAGNDNSLADTHYPSALPGVIAVASLNIQDPLQLSSFSNYGGYVDIAAYGAGVYTGSNVLSSGTSFPCPIVSGAAAILLSMGVKPKYVAGILTHNVDRFASPLKPLKKHAGALNPLKAVKMAIDYPILRSGR
;
A
#
# COMPACT_ATOMS: atom_id res chain seq x y z
N SER A 1 45.73 32.42 -16.76
CA SER A 1 45.22 32.41 -15.41
C SER A 1 43.72 32.67 -15.42
N CYS A 2 42.93 31.63 -15.54
CA CYS A 2 41.48 31.70 -15.30
C CYS A 2 41.30 31.53 -13.82
N SER A 3 40.69 32.51 -13.17
CA SER A 3 40.31 32.44 -11.76
C SER A 3 39.13 31.47 -11.55
N PHE A 4 39.30 30.55 -10.66
CA PHE A 4 38.37 29.49 -10.30
C PHE A 4 37.21 29.92 -9.35
N ASP A 5 36.77 31.18 -9.45
CA ASP A 5 35.81 31.75 -8.45
C ASP A 5 34.33 31.73 -8.83
N ALA A 6 33.92 30.89 -9.80
CA ALA A 6 32.54 30.87 -10.24
C ALA A 6 31.96 29.45 -10.34
N MET A 7 32.14 28.66 -9.28
CA MET A 7 31.40 27.37 -9.14
C MET A 7 30.60 27.41 -7.85
N LYS A 8 29.36 27.82 -7.95
CA LYS A 8 28.36 27.64 -6.89
C LYS A 8 27.07 27.03 -7.41
N LEU A 9 26.79 25.90 -6.79
CA LEU A 9 25.49 25.35 -6.43
C LEU A 9 24.59 24.69 -7.46
N LEU A 10 24.40 23.46 -7.13
CA LEU A 10 23.42 22.49 -7.62
C LEU A 10 22.09 22.60 -6.87
N SER A 11 20.99 22.54 -7.58
CA SER A 11 19.66 22.41 -6.96
C SER A 11 19.24 20.96 -6.86
N PHE A 12 18.86 20.55 -5.66
CA PHE A 12 18.44 19.20 -5.32
C PHE A 12 17.07 18.84 -5.88
N VAL A 13 17.00 17.72 -6.58
CA VAL A 13 15.82 16.88 -6.67
C VAL A 13 16.12 15.61 -5.86
N PRO A 14 15.41 15.33 -4.79
CA PRO A 14 15.69 14.12 -4.00
C PRO A 14 15.41 12.88 -4.87
N LEU A 15 16.46 12.16 -5.19
CA LEU A 15 16.39 10.88 -5.89
C LEU A 15 16.08 9.78 -4.89
N ILE A 16 14.98 9.10 -5.13
CA ILE A 16 14.52 7.94 -4.36
C ILE A 16 15.53 6.82 -4.57
N ALA A 17 16.10 6.33 -3.49
CA ALA A 17 16.96 5.15 -3.54
C ALA A 17 16.17 3.95 -4.12
N PRO A 18 16.74 3.17 -5.05
CA PRO A 18 16.03 2.05 -5.65
C PRO A 18 15.72 0.98 -4.61
N SER A 19 14.51 0.46 -4.65
CA SER A 19 14.18 -0.81 -4.04
C SER A 19 15.03 -1.90 -4.68
N SER A 20 15.51 -2.86 -3.91
CA SER A 20 16.51 -3.89 -4.25
C SER A 20 16.13 -4.88 -5.36
N SER A 21 15.40 -4.46 -6.41
CA SER A 21 15.06 -5.29 -7.58
C SER A 21 14.53 -4.50 -8.78
N ALA A 22 14.80 -3.20 -8.89
CA ALA A 22 14.56 -2.54 -10.16
C ALA A 22 15.69 -2.95 -11.11
N ASP A 23 15.35 -3.65 -12.20
CA ASP A 23 16.29 -3.96 -13.24
C ASP A 23 16.91 -2.66 -13.77
N VAL A 24 18.22 -2.52 -13.58
CA VAL A 24 18.97 -1.39 -14.10
C VAL A 24 19.05 -1.57 -15.63
N TYR A 25 18.48 -0.64 -16.37
CA TYR A 25 18.43 -0.70 -17.81
C TYR A 25 19.72 -0.13 -18.39
N ASP A 26 20.64 -0.98 -18.81
CA ASP A 26 21.90 -0.69 -19.49
C ASP A 26 22.93 0.18 -18.74
N SER A 27 24.04 0.46 -19.43
CA SER A 27 25.20 1.26 -19.00
C SER A 27 25.00 2.77 -19.17
N LYS A 28 23.79 3.28 -18.91
CA LYS A 28 23.48 4.73 -18.98
C LYS A 28 23.13 5.27 -17.61
N THR A 29 23.43 6.54 -17.40
CA THR A 29 23.05 7.25 -16.18
C THR A 29 22.63 8.68 -16.51
N ILE A 30 21.79 9.28 -15.66
CA ILE A 30 21.33 10.64 -15.82
C ILE A 30 22.07 11.51 -14.82
N LEU A 31 22.77 12.52 -15.30
CA LEU A 31 23.49 13.52 -14.52
C LEU A 31 22.75 14.84 -14.54
N SER A 32 22.63 15.46 -13.37
CA SER A 32 22.30 16.88 -13.24
C SER A 32 23.51 17.62 -12.70
N ILE A 33 24.06 18.50 -13.50
CA ILE A 33 25.10 19.44 -13.08
C ILE A 33 24.55 20.84 -13.37
N THR A 34 24.34 21.65 -12.34
CA THR A 34 23.91 23.04 -12.48
C THR A 34 24.87 23.95 -11.72
N SER A 35 25.23 25.09 -12.26
CA SER A 35 25.88 26.16 -11.54
C SER A 35 24.99 27.41 -11.53
N ASP A 36 25.04 28.23 -10.48
CA ASP A 36 24.21 29.43 -10.36
C ASP A 36 24.43 30.49 -11.43
N ASP A 37 25.56 30.47 -12.15
CA ASP A 37 25.92 31.53 -13.10
C ASP A 37 26.34 31.07 -14.50
N ALA A 38 26.53 29.78 -14.76
CA ALA A 38 26.80 29.27 -16.11
C ALA A 38 26.64 27.75 -16.19
N PHE A 39 26.06 27.23 -17.27
CA PHE A 39 26.15 25.81 -17.61
C PHE A 39 27.63 25.42 -17.72
N VAL A 40 28.06 24.44 -16.90
CA VAL A 40 29.34 23.78 -17.13
C VAL A 40 29.28 23.14 -18.51
N ASP A 41 30.21 23.50 -19.39
CA ASP A 41 30.27 22.89 -20.72
C ASP A 41 30.54 21.39 -20.53
N VAL A 42 29.60 20.57 -20.96
CA VAL A 42 29.66 19.10 -20.88
C VAL A 42 30.98 18.54 -21.39
N ARG A 43 31.62 19.24 -22.31
CA ARG A 43 32.95 18.91 -22.85
C ARG A 43 34.07 18.99 -21.80
N ASP A 44 33.84 19.66 -20.69
CA ASP A 44 34.80 19.78 -19.61
C ASP A 44 34.63 18.70 -18.51
N VAL A 45 33.51 17.96 -18.48
CA VAL A 45 33.30 16.87 -17.53
C VAL A 45 34.37 15.76 -17.65
N PRO A 46 34.76 15.28 -18.85
CA PRO A 46 35.87 14.35 -18.97
C PRO A 46 37.20 14.91 -18.44
N LYS A 47 37.47 16.19 -18.68
CA LYS A 47 38.69 16.86 -18.18
C LYS A 47 38.67 17.06 -16.66
N LEU A 48 37.50 17.31 -16.08
CA LEU A 48 37.32 17.39 -14.63
C LEU A 48 37.57 16.03 -14.00
N LEU A 49 37.12 14.97 -14.65
CA LEU A 49 37.31 13.59 -14.18
C LEU A 49 38.76 13.09 -14.37
N GLU A 50 39.49 13.54 -15.41
CA GLU A 50 40.90 13.20 -15.63
C GLU A 50 41.86 13.77 -14.58
N ASN A 51 41.47 14.85 -13.90
CA ASN A 51 42.29 15.53 -12.89
C ASN A 51 42.04 15.05 -11.45
N ALA A 52 41.12 14.12 -11.23
CA ALA A 52 40.82 13.62 -9.90
C ALA A 52 41.67 12.40 -9.51
N SER A 53 41.96 12.22 -8.24
CA SER A 53 42.83 11.15 -7.74
C SER A 53 42.35 9.74 -8.08
N PHE A 54 41.07 9.58 -8.41
CA PHE A 54 40.48 8.31 -8.85
C PHE A 54 40.74 7.97 -10.33
N ALA A 55 41.31 8.84 -11.15
CA ALA A 55 41.80 8.48 -12.48
C ALA A 55 42.86 7.35 -12.45
N SER A 56 43.39 7.07 -11.29
CA SER A 56 44.24 5.90 -11.03
C SER A 56 43.46 4.57 -10.86
N ASN A 57 42.09 4.61 -10.75
CA ASN A 57 41.29 3.40 -10.77
C ASN A 57 41.14 2.89 -12.22
N PRO A 58 41.61 1.63 -12.52
CA PRO A 58 41.57 1.10 -13.89
C PRO A 58 40.18 1.00 -14.49
N GLU A 59 39.17 0.73 -13.70
CA GLU A 59 37.76 0.61 -14.14
C GLU A 59 37.19 1.96 -14.53
N VAL A 60 37.43 3.00 -13.73
CA VAL A 60 37.03 4.38 -14.04
C VAL A 60 37.77 4.91 -15.27
N ALA A 61 39.06 4.62 -15.39
CA ALA A 61 39.84 5.01 -16.55
C ALA A 61 39.37 4.33 -17.85
N ALA A 62 38.96 3.09 -17.79
CA ALA A 62 38.37 2.37 -18.92
C ALA A 62 37.01 2.98 -19.32
N PHE A 63 36.17 3.25 -18.32
CA PHE A 63 34.88 3.90 -18.53
C PHE A 63 35.03 5.27 -19.21
N LEU A 64 35.91 6.16 -18.72
CA LEU A 64 36.12 7.49 -19.28
C LEU A 64 36.55 7.48 -20.75
N LYS A 65 37.24 6.42 -21.19
CA LYS A 65 37.65 6.26 -22.61
C LYS A 65 36.49 5.92 -23.54
N THR A 66 35.41 5.31 -23.01
CA THR A 66 34.25 4.84 -23.79
C THR A 66 32.99 5.65 -23.53
N ALA A 67 33.03 6.57 -22.55
CA ALA A 67 31.87 7.36 -22.15
C ALA A 67 31.45 8.36 -23.24
N SER A 68 30.18 8.41 -23.53
CA SER A 68 29.53 9.43 -24.32
C SER A 68 28.55 10.23 -23.48
N ILE A 69 28.53 11.55 -23.67
CA ILE A 69 27.69 12.46 -22.91
C ILE A 69 26.76 13.19 -23.87
N LYS A 70 25.46 13.14 -23.59
CA LYS A 70 24.41 13.82 -24.33
C LYS A 70 23.67 14.79 -23.43
N THR A 71 23.70 16.08 -23.75
CA THR A 71 22.90 17.10 -23.05
C THR A 71 21.49 17.16 -23.60
N LEU A 72 20.49 17.11 -22.74
CA LEU A 72 19.09 17.31 -23.09
C LEU A 72 18.78 18.81 -23.09
N LYS A 73 18.56 19.38 -24.29
CA LYS A 73 18.50 20.84 -24.51
C LYS A 73 17.45 21.57 -23.69
N SER A 74 16.34 20.92 -23.36
CA SER A 74 15.21 21.56 -22.65
C SER A 74 15.35 21.56 -21.13
N SER A 75 16.05 20.57 -20.56
CA SER A 75 16.19 20.38 -19.10
C SER A 75 17.60 20.65 -18.59
N GLY A 76 18.57 20.75 -19.48
CA GLY A 76 20.00 20.83 -19.10
C GLY A 76 20.56 19.51 -18.55
N LEU A 77 19.73 18.48 -18.38
CA LEU A 77 20.18 17.17 -17.90
C LEU A 77 21.14 16.52 -18.87
N GLN A 78 22.06 15.76 -18.34
CA GLN A 78 23.05 15.04 -19.12
C GLN A 78 22.81 13.53 -19.00
N VAL A 79 22.83 12.86 -20.14
CA VAL A 79 22.79 11.40 -20.20
C VAL A 79 24.22 10.93 -20.49
N VAL A 80 24.81 10.24 -19.54
CA VAL A 80 26.11 9.61 -19.70
C VAL A 80 25.90 8.14 -20.02
N SER A 81 26.56 7.64 -21.05
CA SER A 81 26.50 6.24 -21.47
C SER A 81 27.90 5.72 -21.77
N THR A 82 28.12 4.44 -21.51
CA THR A 82 29.36 3.73 -21.91
C THR A 82 29.00 2.54 -22.79
N SER A 83 29.95 2.14 -23.63
CA SER A 83 29.86 0.87 -24.37
C SER A 83 30.46 -0.30 -23.58
N ASP A 84 30.90 -0.08 -22.34
CA ASP A 84 31.43 -1.11 -21.47
C ASP A 84 30.29 -1.74 -20.66
N ASP A 85 29.89 -2.94 -21.04
CA ASP A 85 28.80 -3.69 -20.42
C ASP A 85 29.15 -4.25 -19.02
N THR A 86 30.41 -4.10 -18.58
CA THR A 86 30.86 -4.58 -17.26
C THR A 86 30.53 -3.58 -16.14
N VAL A 87 30.22 -2.34 -16.47
CA VAL A 87 29.91 -1.27 -15.51
C VAL A 87 28.40 -1.02 -15.47
N SER A 88 27.78 -1.32 -14.34
CA SER A 88 26.35 -1.01 -14.14
C SER A 88 26.12 0.51 -14.01
N SER A 89 24.93 1.01 -14.36
CA SER A 89 24.61 2.43 -14.19
C SER A 89 24.58 2.84 -12.70
N ALA A 90 24.38 1.91 -11.77
CA ALA A 90 24.46 2.16 -10.34
C ALA A 90 25.92 2.35 -9.88
N ASP A 91 26.84 1.51 -10.37
CA ASP A 91 28.27 1.64 -10.10
C ASP A 91 28.80 2.94 -10.69
N LEU A 92 28.37 3.25 -11.91
CA LEU A 92 28.71 4.51 -12.58
C LEU A 92 28.28 5.73 -11.76
N CYS A 93 27.05 5.73 -11.24
CA CYS A 93 26.58 6.80 -10.37
C CYS A 93 27.39 6.90 -9.07
N SER A 94 27.79 5.78 -8.49
CA SER A 94 28.65 5.77 -7.32
C SER A 94 30.02 6.36 -7.60
N TYR A 95 30.62 5.99 -8.72
CA TYR A 95 31.91 6.56 -9.15
C TYR A 95 31.84 8.07 -9.40
N LEU A 96 30.80 8.54 -10.08
CA LEU A 96 30.63 9.97 -10.37
C LEU A 96 30.39 10.80 -9.12
N LYS A 97 29.62 10.30 -8.14
CA LYS A 97 29.42 10.96 -6.84
C LYS A 97 30.69 11.03 -6.01
N ASN A 98 31.43 9.94 -5.96
CA ASN A 98 32.71 9.90 -5.25
C ASN A 98 33.71 10.86 -5.87
N ALA A 99 33.75 10.89 -7.20
CA ALA A 99 34.59 11.81 -7.97
C ALA A 99 34.30 13.27 -7.64
N ALA A 100 33.02 13.63 -7.65
CA ALA A 100 32.60 15.00 -7.36
C ALA A 100 32.95 15.42 -5.93
N SER A 101 32.87 14.49 -4.96
CA SER A 101 33.17 14.77 -3.56
C SER A 101 34.65 15.12 -3.30
N GLU A 102 35.56 14.74 -4.20
CA GLU A 102 37.00 15.07 -4.10
C GLU A 102 37.34 16.45 -4.72
N LEU A 103 36.41 17.09 -5.43
CA LEU A 103 36.61 18.37 -6.06
C LEU A 103 35.91 19.48 -5.25
N PRO A 104 36.67 20.44 -4.69
CA PRO A 104 36.08 21.52 -3.91
C PRO A 104 35.08 22.36 -4.73
N GLY A 105 33.84 22.45 -4.24
CA GLY A 105 32.78 23.24 -4.86
C GLY A 105 32.02 22.55 -6.00
N LEU A 106 32.27 21.26 -6.24
CA LEU A 106 31.50 20.45 -7.19
C LEU A 106 30.58 19.50 -6.44
N GLU A 107 29.28 19.66 -6.59
CA GLU A 107 28.30 18.69 -6.18
C GLU A 107 27.74 18.00 -7.42
N CYS A 108 27.64 16.67 -7.40
CA CYS A 108 27.16 15.88 -8.52
C CYS A 108 25.97 15.03 -8.06
N GLU A 109 24.83 15.22 -8.69
CA GLU A 109 23.69 14.32 -8.55
C GLU A 109 23.61 13.37 -9.75
N CYS A 110 23.55 12.10 -9.46
CA CYS A 110 23.48 11.06 -10.47
C CYS A 110 22.36 10.08 -10.14
N SER A 111 21.58 9.73 -11.16
CA SER A 111 20.57 8.69 -11.09
C SER A 111 20.90 7.57 -12.07
N PRO A 112 20.91 6.30 -11.63
CA PRO A 112 20.95 5.18 -12.55
C PRO A 112 19.78 5.24 -13.54
N ASN A 113 20.00 4.71 -14.74
CA ASN A 113 18.94 4.56 -15.71
C ASN A 113 18.10 3.32 -15.35
N PHE A 114 16.95 3.56 -14.75
CA PHE A 114 16.02 2.48 -14.42
C PHE A 114 15.21 2.08 -15.65
N ALA A 115 14.96 0.78 -15.78
CA ALA A 115 14.07 0.27 -16.80
C ALA A 115 12.70 0.94 -16.70
N THR A 116 12.25 1.51 -17.81
CA THR A 116 10.86 1.95 -17.95
C THR A 116 10.11 0.89 -18.73
N LYS A 117 8.96 0.47 -18.20
CA LYS A 117 8.07 -0.43 -18.91
C LYS A 117 7.07 0.39 -19.73
N GLU A 118 6.82 -0.02 -20.96
CA GLU A 118 5.69 0.53 -21.71
C GLU A 118 4.42 0.38 -20.87
N GLN A 119 3.69 1.47 -20.70
CA GLN A 119 2.34 1.40 -20.14
C GLN A 119 1.42 0.93 -21.26
N THR A 120 1.49 -0.36 -21.55
CA THR A 120 0.51 -0.99 -22.41
C THR A 120 -0.81 -1.08 -21.66
N THR A 121 -1.92 -1.00 -22.39
CA THR A 121 -3.26 -1.29 -21.87
C THR A 121 -3.43 -2.77 -21.52
N ASP A 122 -2.42 -3.60 -21.76
CA ASP A 122 -2.34 -4.97 -21.27
C ASP A 122 -2.10 -4.90 -19.76
N ASP A 123 -3.19 -4.90 -19.06
CA ASP A 123 -3.33 -4.83 -17.64
C ASP A 123 -2.50 -5.94 -16.97
N ASP A 124 -1.50 -5.53 -16.19
CA ASP A 124 -0.66 -6.46 -15.42
C ASP A 124 -1.49 -7.29 -14.43
N LEU A 125 -2.70 -6.85 -14.11
CA LEU A 125 -3.66 -7.57 -13.27
C LEU A 125 -4.43 -8.66 -14.04
N GLY A 126 -4.42 -8.65 -15.37
CA GLY A 126 -5.11 -9.64 -16.23
C GLY A 126 -6.63 -9.56 -16.11
N VAL A 127 -7.17 -8.36 -16.08
CA VAL A 127 -8.59 -8.04 -15.97
C VAL A 127 -9.01 -7.09 -17.10
N ASN A 128 -10.31 -6.94 -17.35
CA ASN A 128 -10.82 -6.05 -18.40
C ASN A 128 -11.34 -4.70 -17.90
N ASP A 129 -11.07 -4.38 -16.64
CA ASP A 129 -11.55 -3.15 -15.96
C ASP A 129 -10.63 -2.00 -16.35
N PRO A 130 -11.15 -0.94 -17.00
CA PRO A 130 -10.32 0.00 -17.77
C PRO A 130 -9.41 0.91 -16.92
N GLN A 131 -9.60 0.99 -15.61
CA GLN A 131 -8.75 1.76 -14.70
C GLN A 131 -7.89 0.88 -13.78
N ALA A 132 -7.92 -0.45 -13.95
CA ALA A 132 -7.15 -1.38 -13.11
C ALA A 132 -5.64 -1.13 -13.15
N TRP A 133 -5.11 -0.65 -14.27
CA TRP A 133 -3.71 -0.23 -14.43
C TRP A 133 -3.27 0.85 -13.43
N ARG A 134 -4.21 1.62 -12.86
CA ARG A 134 -3.93 2.63 -11.83
C ARG A 134 -3.78 2.02 -10.43
N GLN A 135 -4.16 0.76 -10.27
CA GLN A 135 -4.10 0.05 -8.99
C GLN A 135 -2.71 -0.54 -8.72
N ARG A 136 -1.69 0.33 -8.71
CA ARG A 136 -0.28 -0.03 -8.48
C ARG A 136 -0.07 -0.85 -7.20
N ALA A 137 -0.90 -0.63 -6.18
CA ALA A 137 -0.89 -1.43 -4.95
C ALA A 137 -1.17 -2.92 -5.25
N PHE A 138 -2.14 -3.20 -6.12
CA PHE A 138 -2.54 -4.56 -6.48
C PHE A 138 -1.50 -5.24 -7.37
N GLU A 139 -0.90 -4.50 -8.29
CA GLU A 139 0.23 -4.96 -9.10
C GLU A 139 1.40 -5.39 -8.20
N ARG A 140 1.83 -4.51 -7.28
CA ARG A 140 2.93 -4.79 -6.34
C ARG A 140 2.66 -5.97 -5.40
N MET A 141 1.41 -6.20 -5.05
CA MET A 141 0.99 -7.38 -4.27
C MET A 141 0.81 -8.63 -5.13
N ASN A 142 1.07 -8.55 -6.44
CA ASN A 142 0.93 -9.64 -7.40
C ASN A 142 -0.50 -10.27 -7.40
N MET A 143 -1.51 -9.41 -7.42
CA MET A 143 -2.90 -9.83 -7.27
C MET A 143 -3.37 -10.75 -8.40
N LYS A 144 -2.87 -10.61 -9.62
CA LYS A 144 -3.14 -11.54 -10.73
C LYS A 144 -2.86 -12.99 -10.32
N GLU A 145 -1.69 -13.23 -9.74
CA GLU A 145 -1.28 -14.57 -9.32
C GLU A 145 -2.04 -15.04 -8.07
N VAL A 146 -2.33 -14.11 -7.14
CA VAL A 146 -3.17 -14.36 -5.97
C VAL A 146 -4.53 -14.90 -6.40
N TRP A 147 -5.21 -14.22 -7.32
CA TRP A 147 -6.51 -14.64 -7.81
C TRP A 147 -6.45 -15.97 -8.58
N ARG A 148 -5.42 -16.14 -9.43
CA ARG A 148 -5.22 -17.38 -10.18
C ARG A 148 -5.05 -18.60 -9.25
N LEU A 149 -4.24 -18.46 -8.21
CA LEU A 149 -3.96 -19.55 -7.27
C LEU A 149 -5.11 -19.81 -6.30
N SER A 150 -5.83 -18.78 -5.86
CA SER A 150 -6.93 -18.94 -4.91
C SER A 150 -8.22 -19.44 -5.54
N ALA A 151 -8.47 -19.13 -6.81
CA ALA A 151 -9.73 -19.43 -7.50
C ALA A 151 -10.19 -20.91 -7.40
N PRO A 152 -9.33 -21.93 -7.58
CA PRO A 152 -9.75 -23.33 -7.46
C PRO A 152 -10.22 -23.73 -6.05
N TYR A 153 -9.86 -22.94 -5.04
CA TYR A 153 -10.18 -23.20 -3.63
C TYR A 153 -11.29 -22.31 -3.10
N ALA A 154 -11.71 -21.29 -3.83
CA ALA A 154 -12.70 -20.32 -3.41
C ALA A 154 -14.12 -20.94 -3.51
N THR A 155 -14.52 -21.65 -2.46
CA THR A 155 -15.75 -22.48 -2.41
C THR A 155 -16.87 -21.90 -1.55
N ARG A 156 -16.61 -20.79 -0.82
CA ARG A 156 -17.62 -20.14 0.01
C ARG A 156 -17.68 -18.64 -0.21
N THR A 157 -18.85 -18.07 0.03
CA THR A 157 -19.05 -16.63 0.09
C THR A 157 -18.79 -16.14 1.52
N VAL A 158 -18.04 -15.04 1.66
CA VAL A 158 -17.61 -14.46 2.94
C VAL A 158 -18.44 -13.21 3.25
N GLY A 159 -19.07 -13.15 4.41
CA GLY A 159 -19.79 -11.97 4.88
C GLY A 159 -18.83 -10.92 5.41
N VAL A 160 -18.83 -9.71 4.84
CA VAL A 160 -17.97 -8.60 5.26
C VAL A 160 -18.83 -7.40 5.66
N ALA A 161 -18.75 -7.00 6.93
CA ALA A 161 -19.33 -5.75 7.39
C ALA A 161 -18.34 -4.60 7.21
N VAL A 162 -18.81 -3.52 6.60
CA VAL A 162 -18.07 -2.26 6.47
C VAL A 162 -18.69 -1.28 7.48
N MET A 163 -17.95 -0.99 8.56
CA MET A 163 -18.33 0.02 9.56
C MET A 163 -17.70 1.35 9.18
N ASP A 164 -18.52 2.21 8.58
CA ASP A 164 -18.02 3.45 7.94
C ASP A 164 -19.15 4.48 7.77
N SER A 165 -18.98 5.43 6.84
CA SER A 165 -19.98 6.44 6.51
C SER A 165 -21.21 5.91 5.78
N GLY A 166 -21.19 4.68 5.30
CA GLY A 166 -22.29 4.04 4.56
C GLY A 166 -21.88 3.56 3.17
N LEU A 167 -22.72 2.72 2.56
CA LEU A 167 -22.53 2.19 1.21
C LEU A 167 -23.72 2.50 0.32
N ASP A 168 -23.47 2.71 -0.96
CA ASP A 168 -24.49 2.80 -1.99
C ASP A 168 -24.40 1.60 -2.93
N PHE A 169 -25.34 0.67 -2.81
CA PHE A 169 -25.41 -0.50 -3.68
C PHE A 169 -26.07 -0.23 -5.04
N SER A 170 -26.37 1.04 -5.39
CA SER A 170 -26.64 1.42 -6.78
C SER A 170 -25.35 1.48 -7.61
N ASP A 171 -24.19 1.56 -6.97
CA ASP A 171 -22.88 1.46 -7.60
C ASP A 171 -22.68 0.07 -8.24
N PRO A 172 -22.56 -0.03 -9.57
CA PRO A 172 -22.43 -1.31 -10.29
C PRO A 172 -21.18 -2.10 -9.90
N GLU A 173 -20.15 -1.44 -9.33
CA GLU A 173 -18.95 -2.11 -8.83
C GLU A 173 -19.22 -2.99 -7.62
N ILE A 174 -20.15 -2.62 -6.74
CA ILE A 174 -20.45 -3.38 -5.53
C ILE A 174 -21.88 -3.90 -5.47
N ALA A 175 -22.77 -3.48 -6.37
CA ALA A 175 -24.18 -3.91 -6.41
C ALA A 175 -24.39 -5.43 -6.30
N PRO A 176 -23.60 -6.29 -7.00
CA PRO A 176 -23.77 -7.73 -6.94
C PRO A 176 -23.41 -8.35 -5.57
N TYR A 177 -22.72 -7.60 -4.74
CA TYR A 177 -22.26 -8.06 -3.42
C TYR A 177 -23.16 -7.59 -2.29
N ARG A 178 -24.30 -6.95 -2.57
CA ARG A 178 -25.29 -6.58 -1.53
C ARG A 178 -25.68 -7.82 -0.75
N GLY A 179 -25.42 -7.81 0.56
CA GLY A 179 -25.66 -8.93 1.44
C GLY A 179 -27.05 -8.92 2.05
N PHE A 180 -27.66 -10.09 2.14
CA PHE A 180 -28.86 -10.34 2.91
C PHE A 180 -28.49 -11.26 4.08
N PHE A 181 -28.72 -10.80 5.31
CA PHE A 181 -28.28 -11.49 6.51
C PHE A 181 -29.44 -11.72 7.47
N ARG A 182 -29.50 -12.95 8.01
CA ARG A 182 -30.45 -13.29 9.06
C ARG A 182 -29.85 -12.93 10.42
N LYS A 183 -30.61 -12.22 11.25
CA LYS A 183 -30.25 -11.97 12.64
C LYS A 183 -30.51 -13.21 13.49
N ARG A 184 -29.62 -13.54 14.42
CA ARG A 184 -29.84 -14.58 15.41
C ARG A 184 -30.95 -14.18 16.39
N SER A 185 -31.05 -12.87 16.68
CA SER A 185 -32.14 -12.28 17.49
C SER A 185 -33.50 -12.27 16.78
N GLY A 186 -33.55 -12.63 15.50
CA GLY A 186 -34.75 -12.63 14.66
C GLY A 186 -34.79 -11.53 13.62
N GLY A 187 -35.48 -11.79 12.51
CA GLY A 187 -35.55 -10.86 11.38
C GLY A 187 -34.32 -10.89 10.47
N PHE A 188 -34.19 -9.86 9.61
CA PHE A 188 -33.18 -9.79 8.56
C PHE A 188 -32.63 -8.38 8.43
N ILE A 189 -31.44 -8.28 7.86
CA ILE A 189 -30.84 -7.06 7.34
C ILE A 189 -30.59 -7.25 5.84
N ASP A 190 -31.10 -6.32 5.02
CA ASP A 190 -30.86 -6.25 3.59
C ASP A 190 -29.93 -5.07 3.26
N GLY A 191 -28.70 -5.37 2.90
CA GLY A 191 -27.68 -4.39 2.53
C GLY A 191 -27.07 -3.61 3.68
N GLY A 192 -27.79 -3.33 4.77
CA GLY A 192 -27.19 -2.58 5.88
C GLY A 192 -28.15 -2.01 6.90
N TRP A 193 -27.57 -1.26 7.84
CA TRP A 193 -28.26 -0.48 8.87
C TRP A 193 -27.49 0.81 9.17
N ASN A 194 -28.23 1.86 9.54
CA ASN A 194 -27.69 3.16 9.90
C ASN A 194 -27.87 3.40 11.40
N PHE A 195 -26.78 3.38 12.14
CA PHE A 195 -26.74 3.60 13.59
C PHE A 195 -26.73 5.09 13.98
N VAL A 196 -26.51 5.99 13.01
CA VAL A 196 -26.53 7.44 13.29
C VAL A 196 -27.92 7.92 13.58
N ASN A 197 -28.93 7.38 12.88
CA ASN A 197 -30.34 7.78 13.01
C ASN A 197 -31.29 6.59 13.18
N ASP A 198 -30.75 5.41 13.49
CA ASP A 198 -31.49 4.17 13.74
C ASP A 198 -32.47 3.82 12.62
N SER A 199 -31.97 3.69 11.40
CA SER A 199 -32.80 3.46 10.22
C SER A 199 -32.21 2.50 9.21
N SER A 200 -33.06 2.02 8.29
CA SER A 200 -32.61 1.22 7.13
C SER A 200 -32.01 2.05 6.00
N ASN A 201 -31.97 3.37 6.10
CA ASN A 201 -31.29 4.23 5.13
C ASN A 201 -29.81 4.39 5.50
N PHE A 202 -28.99 3.48 5.00
CA PHE A 202 -27.56 3.41 5.28
C PHE A 202 -26.69 4.03 4.18
N THR A 203 -27.27 4.67 3.17
CA THR A 203 -26.50 5.40 2.14
C THR A 203 -25.98 6.73 2.68
N SER A 204 -24.91 7.25 2.08
CA SER A 204 -24.28 8.49 2.47
C SER A 204 -23.77 9.25 1.25
N VAL A 205 -23.75 10.57 1.32
CA VAL A 205 -23.05 11.41 0.33
C VAL A 205 -21.53 11.39 0.56
N ASN A 206 -21.11 11.02 1.77
CA ASN A 206 -19.70 10.79 2.06
C ASN A 206 -19.22 9.47 1.44
N GLN A 207 -18.33 9.57 0.48
CA GLN A 207 -17.86 8.44 -0.32
C GLN A 207 -16.75 7.62 0.36
N HIS A 208 -16.40 7.88 1.63
CA HIS A 208 -15.29 7.19 2.30
C HIS A 208 -15.57 5.68 2.42
N GLY A 209 -16.72 5.30 2.97
CA GLY A 209 -17.13 3.88 3.08
C GLY A 209 -17.25 3.20 1.72
N GLN A 210 -17.77 3.93 0.70
CA GLN A 210 -17.87 3.43 -0.67
C GLN A 210 -16.50 3.06 -1.24
N ARG A 211 -15.49 3.92 -1.06
CA ARG A 211 -14.10 3.67 -1.49
C ARG A 211 -13.51 2.46 -0.77
N CYS A 212 -13.77 2.33 0.52
CA CYS A 212 -13.35 1.16 1.30
C CYS A 212 -13.99 -0.13 0.77
N ALA A 213 -15.29 -0.12 0.49
CA ALA A 213 -16.00 -1.26 -0.07
C ALA A 213 -15.50 -1.66 -1.46
N ARG A 214 -15.21 -0.69 -2.33
CA ARG A 214 -14.61 -0.95 -3.66
C ARG A 214 -13.25 -1.62 -3.55
N LEU A 215 -12.38 -1.22 -2.61
CA LEU A 215 -11.10 -1.89 -2.37
C LEU A 215 -11.28 -3.34 -1.91
N ILE A 216 -12.31 -3.63 -1.11
CA ILE A 216 -12.64 -5.01 -0.72
C ILE A 216 -13.11 -5.80 -1.93
N ALA A 217 -14.04 -5.26 -2.72
CA ALA A 217 -14.89 -6.09 -3.59
C ALA A 217 -15.38 -5.43 -4.88
N ALA A 218 -14.76 -4.37 -5.41
CA ALA A 218 -15.15 -3.90 -6.74
C ALA A 218 -15.12 -5.07 -7.73
N ARG A 219 -16.17 -5.17 -8.55
CA ARG A 219 -16.43 -6.34 -9.40
C ARG A 219 -15.39 -6.47 -10.49
N ARG A 220 -14.62 -7.53 -10.43
CA ARG A 220 -13.58 -7.85 -11.40
C ARG A 220 -14.19 -8.36 -12.71
N ASN A 221 -13.62 -7.94 -13.84
CA ASN A 221 -13.99 -8.32 -15.20
C ASN A 221 -15.42 -7.91 -15.58
N ASN A 222 -15.81 -6.69 -15.24
CA ASN A 222 -17.12 -6.12 -15.56
C ASN A 222 -17.05 -4.98 -16.59
N ASN A 223 -15.85 -4.69 -17.14
CA ASN A 223 -15.60 -3.59 -18.07
C ASN A 223 -15.86 -2.20 -17.45
N LEU A 224 -15.83 -2.08 -16.12
CA LEU A 224 -15.98 -0.84 -15.40
C LEU A 224 -14.67 -0.50 -14.67
N ASP A 225 -14.61 0.62 -14.11
CA ASP A 225 -13.57 1.37 -13.42
C ASP A 225 -12.39 0.52 -12.85
N MET A 226 -12.58 -0.18 -11.73
CA MET A 226 -11.52 -0.78 -10.94
C MET A 226 -11.84 -2.22 -10.49
N VAL A 227 -10.88 -2.87 -9.83
CA VAL A 227 -11.10 -4.20 -9.24
C VAL A 227 -10.90 -4.18 -7.72
N GLY A 228 -11.66 -5.01 -7.01
CA GLY A 228 -11.50 -5.27 -5.58
C GLY A 228 -10.59 -6.46 -5.30
N MET A 229 -10.18 -6.59 -4.04
CA MET A 229 -9.33 -7.70 -3.57
C MET A 229 -10.02 -9.07 -3.77
N SER A 230 -11.31 -9.19 -3.46
CA SER A 230 -12.03 -10.46 -3.44
C SER A 230 -13.39 -10.37 -4.15
N SER A 231 -13.71 -11.40 -4.94
CA SER A 231 -15.01 -11.53 -5.62
C SER A 231 -15.97 -12.48 -4.90
N ASN A 232 -15.51 -13.20 -3.85
CA ASN A 232 -16.34 -14.18 -3.15
C ASN A 232 -16.84 -13.61 -1.80
N VAL A 233 -17.47 -12.45 -1.85
CA VAL A 233 -17.97 -11.74 -0.68
C VAL A 233 -19.45 -11.36 -0.82
N ARG A 234 -20.08 -11.07 0.30
CA ARG A 234 -21.31 -10.29 0.43
C ARG A 234 -21.07 -9.20 1.46
N LEU A 235 -21.37 -7.98 1.09
CA LEU A 235 -21.11 -6.78 1.87
C LEU A 235 -22.37 -6.41 2.67
N VAL A 236 -22.17 -5.92 3.89
CA VAL A 236 -23.20 -5.25 4.68
C VAL A 236 -22.66 -3.89 5.16
N SER A 237 -23.46 -2.84 4.92
CA SER A 237 -23.19 -1.50 5.41
C SER A 237 -23.64 -1.37 6.86
N LEU A 238 -22.72 -1.16 7.78
CA LEU A 238 -23.03 -0.76 9.14
C LEU A 238 -22.60 0.70 9.30
N ARG A 239 -23.52 1.61 8.96
CA ARG A 239 -23.22 3.04 8.95
C ARG A 239 -23.13 3.57 10.37
N THR A 240 -21.94 4.02 10.76
CA THR A 240 -21.62 4.53 12.11
C THR A 240 -21.27 6.02 12.11
N HIS A 241 -21.05 6.62 10.92
CA HIS A 241 -20.61 8.00 10.76
C HIS A 241 -21.60 8.82 9.96
N GLU A 242 -21.71 10.08 10.33
CA GLU A 242 -22.44 11.12 9.60
C GLU A 242 -21.75 11.45 8.26
N ASP A 243 -22.43 12.24 7.43
CA ASP A 243 -21.91 12.70 6.15
C ASP A 243 -20.69 13.63 6.30
N ASN A 244 -20.52 14.27 7.45
CA ASN A 244 -19.36 15.09 7.80
C ASN A 244 -18.11 14.26 8.20
N GLY A 245 -18.25 12.93 8.32
CA GLY A 245 -17.18 12.01 8.67
C GLY A 245 -16.98 11.79 10.17
N TYR A 246 -17.79 12.41 11.02
CA TYR A 246 -17.77 12.17 12.46
C TYR A 246 -18.78 11.11 12.87
N GLY A 247 -18.47 10.34 13.90
CA GLY A 247 -19.36 9.30 14.43
C GLY A 247 -19.20 9.11 15.95
N GLY A 248 -20.24 8.60 16.55
CA GLY A 248 -20.24 8.29 17.99
C GLY A 248 -19.65 6.91 18.29
N TRP A 249 -18.96 6.80 19.41
CA TRP A 249 -18.45 5.52 19.89
C TRP A 249 -19.55 4.52 20.21
N ALA A 250 -20.74 5.00 20.62
CA ALA A 250 -21.91 4.16 20.83
C ALA A 250 -22.36 3.47 19.53
N ASN A 251 -22.41 4.24 18.42
CA ASN A 251 -22.78 3.70 17.11
C ASN A 251 -21.85 2.55 16.69
N LEU A 252 -20.55 2.68 17.01
CA LEU A 252 -19.57 1.64 16.68
C LEU A 252 -19.77 0.38 17.53
N ALA A 253 -20.09 0.54 18.82
CA ALA A 253 -20.36 -0.59 19.72
C ALA A 253 -21.64 -1.32 19.31
N GLU A 254 -22.71 -0.60 18.99
CA GLU A 254 -23.97 -1.16 18.51
C GLU A 254 -23.80 -1.86 17.15
N ALA A 255 -23.01 -1.28 16.24
CA ALA A 255 -22.67 -1.89 14.95
C ALA A 255 -21.89 -3.19 15.13
N MET A 256 -20.97 -3.26 16.12
CA MET A 256 -20.26 -4.49 16.42
C MET A 256 -21.20 -5.57 16.97
N ASP A 257 -22.13 -5.23 17.87
CA ASP A 257 -23.15 -6.16 18.36
C ASP A 257 -24.02 -6.70 17.21
N MET A 258 -24.42 -5.80 16.29
CA MET A 258 -25.14 -6.20 15.08
C MET A 258 -24.32 -7.12 14.19
N ALA A 259 -23.03 -6.86 13.99
CA ALA A 259 -22.15 -7.72 13.20
C ALA A 259 -22.07 -9.14 13.78
N VAL A 260 -22.04 -9.24 15.10
CA VAL A 260 -22.10 -10.51 15.83
C VAL A 260 -23.47 -11.19 15.65
N ASP A 261 -24.57 -10.45 15.74
CA ASP A 261 -25.92 -10.97 15.61
C ASP A 261 -26.22 -11.53 14.21
N ILE A 262 -25.77 -10.83 13.16
CA ILE A 262 -25.92 -11.29 11.76
C ILE A 262 -24.87 -12.32 11.34
N GLY A 263 -23.83 -12.53 12.15
CA GLY A 263 -22.82 -13.56 11.94
C GLY A 263 -21.99 -13.33 10.68
N VAL A 264 -21.46 -12.12 10.48
CA VAL A 264 -20.47 -11.85 9.44
C VAL A 264 -19.15 -12.58 9.74
N ASP A 265 -18.34 -12.75 8.72
CA ASP A 265 -17.03 -13.37 8.86
C ASP A 265 -15.93 -12.35 9.16
N ILE A 266 -16.08 -11.12 8.61
CA ILE A 266 -15.11 -10.04 8.71
C ILE A 266 -15.84 -8.74 9.07
N VAL A 267 -15.20 -7.94 9.93
CA VAL A 267 -15.54 -6.54 10.17
C VAL A 267 -14.36 -5.68 9.73
N SER A 268 -14.59 -4.75 8.80
CA SER A 268 -13.62 -3.78 8.30
C SER A 268 -13.96 -2.39 8.85
N ILE A 269 -13.02 -1.80 9.61
CA ILE A 269 -13.21 -0.55 10.36
C ILE A 269 -12.13 0.45 9.94
N SER A 270 -12.49 1.38 9.04
CA SER A 270 -11.56 2.38 8.53
C SER A 270 -11.66 3.72 9.27
N LEU A 271 -11.77 3.65 10.58
CA LEU A 271 -11.97 4.77 11.48
C LEU A 271 -11.39 4.50 12.86
N GLY A 272 -11.24 5.53 13.67
CA GLY A 272 -10.75 5.44 15.04
C GLY A 272 -10.25 6.78 15.55
N ASP A 273 -9.92 6.82 16.83
CA ASP A 273 -9.30 7.99 17.46
C ASP A 273 -8.59 7.56 18.75
N PHE A 274 -7.82 8.47 19.34
CA PHE A 274 -7.13 8.25 20.60
C PHE A 274 -8.09 8.38 21.79
N MET A 275 -7.94 7.46 22.73
CA MET A 275 -8.58 7.55 24.04
C MET A 275 -7.74 6.84 25.08
N SER A 276 -8.03 7.07 26.37
CA SER A 276 -7.36 6.34 27.43
C SER A 276 -7.66 4.84 27.31
N ARG A 277 -6.67 4.01 27.65
CA ARG A 277 -6.81 2.55 27.63
C ARG A 277 -8.03 2.07 28.43
N SER A 278 -8.23 2.61 29.61
CA SER A 278 -9.37 2.26 30.46
C SER A 278 -10.72 2.57 29.82
N ASN A 279 -10.83 3.65 29.07
CA ASN A 279 -12.05 3.98 28.31
C ASN A 279 -12.23 3.07 27.10
N GLY A 280 -11.17 2.84 26.31
CA GLY A 280 -11.23 1.97 25.15
C GLY A 280 -11.64 0.54 25.49
N GLU A 281 -11.01 -0.05 26.50
CA GLU A 281 -11.35 -1.40 26.99
C GLU A 281 -12.76 -1.46 27.57
N ARG A 282 -13.18 -0.43 28.32
CA ARG A 282 -14.53 -0.38 28.93
C ARG A 282 -15.62 -0.21 27.87
N ILE A 283 -15.41 0.59 26.84
CA ILE A 283 -16.44 0.88 25.82
C ILE A 283 -16.54 -0.28 24.82
N PHE A 284 -15.41 -0.79 24.37
CA PHE A 284 -15.36 -1.73 23.25
C PHE A 284 -15.01 -3.16 23.64
N GLY A 285 -14.28 -3.37 24.76
CA GLY A 285 -13.66 -4.63 25.10
C GLY A 285 -14.62 -5.82 24.95
N LYS A 286 -15.78 -5.75 25.59
CA LYS A 286 -16.77 -6.86 25.58
C LYS A 286 -17.38 -7.13 24.19
N ALA A 287 -17.69 -6.08 23.42
CA ALA A 287 -18.30 -6.24 22.09
C ALA A 287 -17.30 -6.85 21.09
N PHE A 288 -16.06 -6.39 21.15
CA PHE A 288 -14.99 -6.89 20.27
C PHE A 288 -14.50 -8.28 20.68
N GLU A 289 -14.39 -8.56 21.97
CA GLU A 289 -14.11 -9.90 22.48
C GLU A 289 -15.20 -10.90 22.03
N ALA A 290 -16.48 -10.55 22.18
CA ALA A 290 -17.58 -11.38 21.71
C ALA A 290 -17.54 -11.65 20.19
N ALA A 291 -17.07 -10.70 19.39
CA ALA A 291 -16.88 -10.89 17.96
C ALA A 291 -15.70 -11.85 17.67
N THR A 292 -14.54 -11.62 18.27
CA THR A 292 -13.35 -12.45 18.06
C THR A 292 -13.52 -13.87 18.59
N ASP A 293 -14.22 -14.07 19.71
CA ASP A 293 -14.55 -15.39 20.27
C ASP A 293 -15.44 -16.21 19.34
N LYS A 294 -16.28 -15.54 18.55
CA LYS A 294 -17.08 -16.18 17.50
C LYS A 294 -16.33 -16.41 16.20
N GLY A 295 -15.06 -16.06 16.17
CA GLY A 295 -14.19 -16.20 15.00
C GLY A 295 -14.39 -15.14 13.94
N ILE A 296 -15.00 -14.01 14.26
CA ILE A 296 -15.08 -12.86 13.36
C ILE A 296 -13.71 -12.22 13.29
N ILE A 297 -13.20 -12.01 12.08
CA ILE A 297 -11.94 -11.30 11.83
C ILE A 297 -12.21 -9.80 11.86
N VAL A 298 -11.66 -9.11 12.85
CA VAL A 298 -11.79 -7.65 12.96
C VAL A 298 -10.52 -6.99 12.47
N VAL A 299 -10.65 -6.10 11.48
CA VAL A 299 -9.54 -5.36 10.88
C VAL A 299 -9.80 -3.87 11.09
N ALA A 300 -8.84 -3.14 11.63
CA ALA A 300 -8.99 -1.70 11.89
C ALA A 300 -7.76 -0.89 11.45
N SER A 301 -8.01 0.35 11.01
CA SER A 301 -6.96 1.29 10.64
C SER A 301 -6.19 1.81 11.86
N ALA A 302 -4.86 1.93 11.76
CA ALA A 302 -4.00 2.33 12.88
C ALA A 302 -4.05 3.84 13.21
N GLY A 303 -4.62 4.69 12.32
CA GLY A 303 -4.69 6.14 12.46
C GLY A 303 -3.62 6.90 11.66
N ASN A 304 -3.81 8.22 11.54
CA ASN A 304 -3.08 9.07 10.59
C ASN A 304 -2.31 10.23 11.26
N ASP A 305 -1.89 10.07 12.50
CA ASP A 305 -1.34 11.14 13.34
C ASP A 305 0.18 11.10 13.46
N ASN A 306 0.83 10.17 12.72
CA ASN A 306 2.27 9.92 12.84
C ASN A 306 2.69 9.65 14.29
N SER A 307 1.89 8.92 15.04
CA SER A 307 2.03 8.70 16.49
C SER A 307 2.03 7.20 16.83
N LEU A 308 2.39 6.89 18.08
CA LEU A 308 2.23 5.53 18.60
C LEU A 308 0.76 5.17 18.69
N ALA A 309 0.39 4.00 18.13
CA ALA A 309 -1.00 3.53 18.04
C ALA A 309 -1.51 2.84 19.33
N ASP A 310 -0.74 2.88 20.42
CA ASP A 310 -0.99 2.10 21.66
C ASP A 310 -2.34 2.42 22.33
N THR A 311 -2.90 3.57 22.03
CA THR A 311 -4.20 4.04 22.54
C THR A 311 -5.13 4.53 21.43
N HIS A 312 -4.85 4.16 20.17
CA HIS A 312 -5.75 4.42 19.05
C HIS A 312 -6.79 3.30 18.93
N TYR A 313 -8.03 3.60 19.24
CA TYR A 313 -9.13 2.62 19.26
C TYR A 313 -10.02 2.75 18.02
N PRO A 314 -10.54 1.62 17.50
CA PRO A 314 -10.53 0.27 18.09
C PRO A 314 -9.27 -0.56 17.74
N SER A 315 -8.31 -0.04 16.96
CA SER A 315 -7.16 -0.82 16.47
C SER A 315 -6.24 -1.35 17.59
N ALA A 316 -6.20 -0.68 18.76
CA ALA A 316 -5.41 -1.14 19.91
C ALA A 316 -6.07 -2.26 20.73
N LEU A 317 -7.29 -2.71 20.37
CA LEU A 317 -7.97 -3.78 21.09
C LEU A 317 -7.33 -5.15 20.82
N PRO A 318 -7.28 -6.04 21.81
CA PRO A 318 -6.86 -7.42 21.62
C PRO A 318 -7.71 -8.15 20.56
N GLY A 319 -7.05 -8.92 19.70
CA GLY A 319 -7.73 -9.68 18.64
C GLY A 319 -8.10 -8.89 17.39
N VAL A 320 -7.94 -7.57 17.41
CA VAL A 320 -8.10 -6.72 16.22
C VAL A 320 -6.78 -6.72 15.41
N ILE A 321 -6.88 -6.85 14.11
CA ILE A 321 -5.74 -6.68 13.20
C ILE A 321 -5.57 -5.19 12.90
N ALA A 322 -4.58 -4.57 13.52
CA ALA A 322 -4.26 -3.16 13.33
C ALA A 322 -3.40 -2.95 12.08
N VAL A 323 -3.86 -2.08 11.17
CA VAL A 323 -3.26 -1.90 9.83
C VAL A 323 -2.66 -0.52 9.66
N ALA A 324 -1.35 -0.45 9.43
CA ALA A 324 -0.62 0.76 9.06
C ALA A 324 -0.60 0.99 7.54
N SER A 325 -0.27 2.21 7.14
CA SER A 325 -0.17 2.63 5.74
C SER A 325 1.26 2.58 5.22
N LEU A 326 1.45 1.91 4.07
CA LEU A 326 2.68 1.95 3.28
C LEU A 326 2.60 3.05 2.22
N ASN A 327 3.75 3.65 1.92
CA ASN A 327 3.90 4.51 0.77
C ASN A 327 3.98 3.66 -0.51
N ILE A 328 3.20 4.01 -1.53
CA ILE A 328 3.21 3.29 -2.81
C ILE A 328 4.51 3.52 -3.61
N GLN A 329 5.17 4.65 -3.38
CA GLN A 329 6.43 5.00 -4.04
C GLN A 329 7.62 4.27 -3.39
N ASP A 330 7.58 4.08 -2.07
CA ASP A 330 8.54 3.28 -1.32
C ASP A 330 7.78 2.20 -0.52
N PRO A 331 7.65 0.99 -1.10
CA PRO A 331 6.81 -0.06 -0.54
C PRO A 331 7.32 -0.62 0.80
N LEU A 332 8.56 -0.34 1.17
CA LEU A 332 9.14 -0.83 2.42
C LEU A 332 9.15 0.21 3.54
N GLN A 333 8.53 1.37 3.33
CA GLN A 333 8.41 2.43 4.33
C GLN A 333 6.95 2.73 4.64
N LEU A 334 6.68 3.00 5.91
CA LEU A 334 5.37 3.52 6.29
C LEU A 334 5.17 4.92 5.73
N SER A 335 3.93 5.23 5.37
CA SER A 335 3.54 6.59 5.00
C SER A 335 3.88 7.57 6.14
N SER A 336 4.25 8.81 5.78
CA SER A 336 4.66 9.84 6.76
C SER A 336 3.61 10.08 7.84
N PHE A 337 2.34 10.02 7.47
CA PHE A 337 1.20 10.21 8.36
C PHE A 337 0.85 8.96 9.19
N SER A 338 1.25 7.75 8.77
CA SER A 338 0.78 6.50 9.42
C SER A 338 1.20 6.42 10.88
N ASN A 339 0.24 6.06 11.72
CA ASN A 339 0.54 5.61 13.08
C ASN A 339 1.33 4.30 13.05
N TYR A 340 2.07 4.02 14.12
CA TYR A 340 3.03 2.94 14.25
C TYR A 340 3.08 2.42 15.70
N GLY A 341 3.92 1.44 15.98
CA GLY A 341 4.13 0.94 17.34
C GLY A 341 3.82 -0.55 17.51
N GLY A 342 4.01 -1.04 18.73
CA GLY A 342 3.88 -2.47 19.08
C GLY A 342 2.48 -3.05 18.98
N TYR A 343 1.47 -2.24 18.75
CA TYR A 343 0.08 -2.66 18.53
C TYR A 343 -0.28 -2.82 17.05
N VAL A 344 0.57 -2.37 16.13
CA VAL A 344 0.32 -2.52 14.70
C VAL A 344 0.79 -3.88 14.20
N ASP A 345 -0.12 -4.67 13.66
CA ASP A 345 0.09 -6.06 13.27
C ASP A 345 0.63 -6.22 11.85
N ILE A 346 0.24 -5.33 10.94
CA ILE A 346 0.55 -5.43 9.52
C ILE A 346 0.49 -4.05 8.86
N ALA A 347 1.17 -3.88 7.75
CA ALA A 347 1.04 -2.70 6.92
C ALA A 347 0.65 -3.08 5.49
N ALA A 348 -0.16 -2.24 4.84
CA ALA A 348 -0.47 -2.39 3.42
C ALA A 348 -0.50 -1.01 2.74
N TYR A 349 -0.55 -0.98 1.40
CA TYR A 349 -0.50 0.28 0.66
C TYR A 349 -1.67 1.19 0.97
N GLY A 350 -1.38 2.43 1.37
CA GLY A 350 -2.40 3.39 1.78
C GLY A 350 -2.07 4.84 1.44
N ALA A 351 -0.99 5.13 0.71
CA ALA A 351 -0.71 6.45 0.16
C ALA A 351 -0.80 6.41 -1.36
N GLY A 352 -1.64 7.27 -1.95
CA GLY A 352 -1.83 7.33 -3.39
C GLY A 352 -2.54 6.10 -3.99
N VAL A 353 -3.41 5.45 -3.22
CA VAL A 353 -4.17 4.27 -3.67
C VAL A 353 -5.34 4.70 -4.55
N TYR A 354 -5.48 4.06 -5.71
CA TYR A 354 -6.66 4.26 -6.56
C TYR A 354 -7.90 3.62 -5.92
N THR A 355 -8.94 4.41 -5.75
CA THR A 355 -10.18 4.02 -5.04
C THR A 355 -11.44 4.13 -5.92
N GLY A 356 -11.24 4.25 -7.21
CA GLY A 356 -12.30 4.38 -8.22
C GLY A 356 -12.66 5.83 -8.53
N SER A 357 -13.47 6.02 -9.58
CA SER A 357 -14.00 7.32 -10.01
C SER A 357 -12.92 8.39 -10.21
N ASN A 358 -11.77 8.02 -10.76
CA ASN A 358 -10.58 8.87 -10.95
C ASN A 358 -9.94 9.44 -9.66
N VAL A 359 -10.20 8.83 -8.50
CA VAL A 359 -9.71 9.32 -7.21
C VAL A 359 -8.52 8.49 -6.72
N LEU A 360 -7.44 9.18 -6.37
CA LEU A 360 -6.35 8.63 -5.54
C LEU A 360 -6.58 9.07 -4.10
N SER A 361 -6.49 8.13 -3.18
CA SER A 361 -6.75 8.36 -1.76
C SER A 361 -5.54 8.00 -0.91
N SER A 362 -5.39 8.69 0.23
CA SER A 362 -4.32 8.42 1.20
C SER A 362 -4.89 8.38 2.62
N GLY A 363 -4.37 7.47 3.43
CA GLY A 363 -4.79 7.23 4.81
C GLY A 363 -4.70 5.76 5.18
N THR A 364 -4.60 5.46 6.46
CA THR A 364 -4.69 4.08 7.01
C THR A 364 -6.08 3.47 6.79
N SER A 365 -7.06 4.28 6.40
CA SER A 365 -8.40 3.85 6.00
C SER A 365 -8.40 2.95 4.76
N PHE A 366 -7.40 3.04 3.86
CA PHE A 366 -7.38 2.30 2.60
C PHE A 366 -6.63 0.96 2.67
N PRO A 367 -5.51 0.83 3.39
CA PRO A 367 -4.91 -0.47 3.64
C PRO A 367 -5.78 -1.40 4.50
N CYS A 368 -6.62 -0.87 5.38
CA CYS A 368 -7.55 -1.66 6.19
C CYS A 368 -8.48 -2.53 5.32
N PRO A 369 -9.26 -2.01 4.36
CA PRO A 369 -10.08 -2.82 3.45
C PRO A 369 -9.25 -3.74 2.54
N ILE A 370 -8.03 -3.39 2.17
CA ILE A 370 -7.12 -4.27 1.43
C ILE A 370 -6.79 -5.52 2.27
N VAL A 371 -6.45 -5.35 3.56
CA VAL A 371 -6.22 -6.47 4.47
C VAL A 371 -7.50 -7.27 4.70
N SER A 372 -8.66 -6.61 4.83
CA SER A 372 -9.98 -7.25 4.95
C SER A 372 -10.30 -8.11 3.71
N GLY A 373 -9.99 -7.62 2.52
CA GLY A 373 -10.14 -8.36 1.27
C GLY A 373 -9.19 -9.56 1.18
N ALA A 374 -7.95 -9.43 1.66
CA ALA A 374 -7.02 -10.56 1.75
C ALA A 374 -7.51 -11.63 2.73
N ALA A 375 -8.08 -11.22 3.87
CA ALA A 375 -8.75 -12.13 4.81
C ALA A 375 -9.93 -12.85 4.14
N ALA A 376 -10.72 -12.12 3.33
CA ALA A 376 -11.84 -12.70 2.60
C ALA A 376 -11.40 -13.75 1.58
N ILE A 377 -10.27 -13.53 0.87
CA ILE A 377 -9.69 -14.55 -0.02
C ILE A 377 -9.38 -15.83 0.78
N LEU A 378 -8.67 -15.73 1.90
CA LEU A 378 -8.32 -16.90 2.72
C LEU A 378 -9.55 -17.64 3.25
N LEU A 379 -10.55 -16.91 3.77
CA LEU A 379 -11.79 -17.51 4.24
C LEU A 379 -12.56 -18.17 3.10
N SER A 380 -12.61 -17.57 1.91
CA SER A 380 -13.28 -18.16 0.74
C SER A 380 -12.63 -19.48 0.31
N MET A 381 -11.31 -19.62 0.50
CA MET A 381 -10.56 -20.87 0.31
C MET A 381 -10.81 -21.92 1.39
N GLY A 382 -11.65 -21.63 2.40
CA GLY A 382 -11.95 -22.53 3.51
C GLY A 382 -10.94 -22.48 4.66
N VAL A 383 -10.06 -21.48 4.71
CA VAL A 383 -9.16 -21.29 5.87
C VAL A 383 -10.02 -21.05 7.12
N LYS A 384 -9.70 -21.77 8.20
CA LYS A 384 -10.41 -21.63 9.48
C LYS A 384 -10.15 -20.24 10.08
N PRO A 385 -11.15 -19.53 10.58
CA PRO A 385 -11.00 -18.15 11.06
C PRO A 385 -9.83 -17.95 12.03
N LYS A 386 -9.64 -18.86 12.97
CA LYS A 386 -8.55 -18.79 13.96
C LYS A 386 -7.12 -18.75 13.39
N TYR A 387 -6.94 -19.10 12.12
CA TYR A 387 -5.62 -19.07 11.48
C TYR A 387 -5.42 -17.85 10.57
N VAL A 388 -6.49 -17.14 10.19
CA VAL A 388 -6.43 -16.06 9.19
C VAL A 388 -5.49 -14.95 9.63
N ALA A 389 -5.66 -14.42 10.84
CA ALA A 389 -4.80 -13.36 11.36
C ALA A 389 -3.32 -13.78 11.37
N GLY A 390 -3.04 -15.00 11.89
CA GLY A 390 -1.67 -15.55 11.92
C GLY A 390 -1.08 -15.72 10.53
N ILE A 391 -1.85 -16.21 9.55
CA ILE A 391 -1.38 -16.36 8.17
C ILE A 391 -1.02 -14.99 7.57
N LEU A 392 -1.89 -13.99 7.72
CA LEU A 392 -1.66 -12.66 7.16
C LEU A 392 -0.45 -11.97 7.79
N THR A 393 -0.30 -12.04 9.13
CA THR A 393 0.73 -11.28 9.86
C THR A 393 2.10 -11.95 9.88
N HIS A 394 2.19 -13.26 9.59
CA HIS A 394 3.47 -13.98 9.54
C HIS A 394 3.99 -14.21 8.11
N ASN A 395 3.13 -14.14 7.09
CA ASN A 395 3.52 -14.28 5.68
C ASN A 395 3.65 -12.92 4.98
N VAL A 396 4.42 -12.04 5.58
CA VAL A 396 4.64 -10.64 5.13
C VAL A 396 5.98 -10.48 4.44
N ASP A 397 6.16 -9.35 3.75
CA ASP A 397 7.46 -8.86 3.33
C ASP A 397 8.07 -8.02 4.46
N ARG A 398 9.25 -8.42 4.92
CA ARG A 398 9.90 -7.78 6.06
C ARG A 398 10.54 -6.47 5.68
N PHE A 399 10.43 -5.47 6.54
CA PHE A 399 11.21 -4.24 6.43
C PHE A 399 12.66 -4.53 6.77
N ALA A 400 13.59 -4.08 5.92
CA ALA A 400 15.02 -4.24 6.16
C ALA A 400 15.48 -3.40 7.37
N SER A 401 14.97 -2.19 7.50
CA SER A 401 15.24 -1.27 8.62
C SER A 401 14.07 -0.29 8.74
N PRO A 402 13.02 -0.60 9.50
CA PRO A 402 11.88 0.27 9.60
C PRO A 402 12.24 1.55 10.37
N LEU A 403 11.98 2.71 9.75
CA LEU A 403 12.14 4.01 10.41
C LEU A 403 11.15 4.18 11.58
N LYS A 404 9.99 3.52 11.47
CA LYS A 404 8.94 3.50 12.50
C LYS A 404 8.71 2.07 12.94
N PRO A 405 8.84 1.74 14.24
CA PRO A 405 8.68 0.38 14.72
C PRO A 405 7.24 -0.10 14.57
N LEU A 406 7.08 -1.37 14.27
CA LEU A 406 5.84 -2.11 14.33
C LEU A 406 5.98 -3.30 15.29
N LYS A 407 4.94 -4.10 15.47
CA LYS A 407 5.00 -5.37 16.18
C LYS A 407 6.14 -6.25 15.64
N LYS A 408 6.83 -6.99 16.50
CA LYS A 408 8.07 -7.73 16.17
C LYS A 408 8.04 -8.56 14.88
N HIS A 409 6.86 -9.05 14.49
CA HIS A 409 6.70 -9.89 13.30
C HIS A 409 5.93 -9.18 12.17
N ALA A 410 5.56 -7.92 12.36
CA ALA A 410 4.84 -7.15 11.35
C ALA A 410 5.72 -6.87 10.12
N GLY A 411 5.06 -6.61 9.00
CA GLY A 411 5.67 -6.29 7.72
C GLY A 411 4.62 -5.84 6.72
N ALA A 412 5.02 -5.71 5.47
CA ALA A 412 4.11 -5.41 4.38
C ALA A 412 3.25 -6.62 4.01
N LEU A 413 1.96 -6.42 3.85
CA LEU A 413 1.02 -7.46 3.41
C LEU A 413 1.51 -8.11 2.10
N ASN A 414 1.63 -9.44 2.13
CA ASN A 414 1.90 -10.24 0.95
C ASN A 414 0.81 -11.31 0.77
N PRO A 415 -0.27 -11.01 0.03
CA PRO A 415 -1.37 -11.94 -0.17
C PRO A 415 -0.94 -13.22 -0.89
N LEU A 416 0.08 -13.13 -1.75
CA LEU A 416 0.58 -14.30 -2.49
C LEU A 416 1.23 -15.33 -1.55
N LYS A 417 2.06 -14.87 -0.61
CA LYS A 417 2.64 -15.76 0.42
C LYS A 417 1.54 -16.37 1.30
N ALA A 418 0.54 -15.57 1.68
CA ALA A 418 -0.58 -16.03 2.49
C ALA A 418 -1.40 -17.12 1.78
N VAL A 419 -1.72 -16.92 0.49
CA VAL A 419 -2.45 -17.91 -0.33
C VAL A 419 -1.62 -19.18 -0.52
N LYS A 420 -0.32 -19.07 -0.84
CA LYS A 420 0.56 -20.23 -0.96
C LYS A 420 0.60 -21.02 0.35
N MET A 421 0.77 -20.35 1.50
CA MET A 421 0.71 -20.99 2.81
C MET A 421 -0.59 -21.78 3.02
N ALA A 422 -1.74 -21.19 2.66
CA ALA A 422 -3.03 -21.88 2.78
C ALA A 422 -3.16 -23.08 1.83
N ILE A 423 -2.52 -23.07 0.67
CA ILE A 423 -2.49 -24.18 -0.30
C ILE A 423 -1.58 -25.30 0.21
N ASP A 424 -0.36 -24.97 0.63
CA ASP A 424 0.68 -25.91 1.04
C ASP A 424 0.34 -26.65 2.35
N TYR A 425 -0.51 -26.05 3.18
CA TYR A 425 -0.93 -26.64 4.46
C TYR A 425 -2.46 -26.85 4.53
N PRO A 426 -3.00 -27.90 3.91
CA PRO A 426 -4.45 -28.16 3.86
C PRO A 426 -5.14 -28.26 5.23
N ILE A 427 -4.40 -28.59 6.30
CA ILE A 427 -4.92 -28.63 7.69
C ILE A 427 -5.44 -27.27 8.18
N LEU A 428 -4.98 -26.17 7.58
CA LEU A 428 -5.43 -24.83 7.88
C LEU A 428 -6.85 -24.57 7.37
N ARG A 429 -7.29 -25.35 6.39
CA ARG A 429 -8.62 -25.28 5.79
C ARG A 429 -9.58 -26.24 6.46
N SER A 430 -10.88 -25.91 6.43
CA SER A 430 -11.93 -26.85 6.83
C SER A 430 -11.89 -28.03 5.82
N GLY A 431 -11.90 -29.26 6.30
CA GLY A 431 -12.07 -30.41 5.40
C GLY A 431 -13.34 -30.24 4.55
N ARG A 432 -13.27 -30.70 3.30
CA ARG A 432 -14.45 -30.85 2.43
C ARG A 432 -15.38 -31.91 3.01
#